data_5334a4d2c11cc7029a39247d4199cb52
#
_entry.id   5334a4d2c11cc7029a39247d4199cb52
#
_cell.length_a   1.000
_cell.length_b   1.000
_cell.length_c   1.000
_cell.angle_alpha   90.00
_cell.angle_beta   90.00
_cell.angle_gamma   90.00
#
_symmetry.space_group_name_H-M   'P 1'
#
loop_
_entity.id
_entity.type
_entity.pdbx_description
1 polymer ?
#
loop_
_entity_poly.entity_id
_entity_poly.type
_entity_poly.pdbx_seq_one_letter_code
_entity_poly.pdbx_strand_id
1 'polypeptide(L)'
;MLFRSPVDLREVTIALSAEAVIGAGAAPASEAASRLADLLDSGAALDRFRLLTERQGGDPAVVDDPALLPRAPFISEFPAAGSGFVSRIDAREVGFAAVELGAGRRRAGDAVDPAVGFEVLVRVGERVSERQSLVRIHARSEEAAGRALDRLESAVALSDSPPAPAGPLVWKRVAGR
;
A
#
# COMPACT_ATOMS: atom_id res chain seq x y z
N MET A 1 -7.33 -7.44 -17.18
CA MET A 1 -7.88 -7.33 -15.82
C MET A 1 -7.67 -5.91 -15.35
N LEU A 2 -8.73 -5.10 -15.24
CA LEU A 2 -8.59 -3.71 -14.77
C LEU A 2 -8.16 -3.73 -13.30
N PHE A 3 -7.01 -3.15 -13.01
CA PHE A 3 -6.47 -3.04 -11.65
C PHE A 3 -7.40 -2.17 -10.81
N ARG A 4 -8.22 -2.78 -9.97
CA ARG A 4 -9.07 -2.03 -9.03
C ARG A 4 -8.25 -1.69 -7.80
N SER A 5 -7.61 -0.53 -7.81
CA SER A 5 -7.01 0.05 -6.61
C SER A 5 -8.05 0.19 -5.50
N PRO A 6 -7.67 0.06 -4.22
CA PRO A 6 -8.52 0.46 -3.10
C PRO A 6 -9.07 1.88 -3.33
N VAL A 7 -10.33 2.11 -2.98
CA VAL A 7 -11.04 3.38 -3.29
C VAL A 7 -10.31 4.59 -2.71
N ASP A 8 -9.84 4.46 -1.48
CA ASP A 8 -9.04 5.46 -0.77
C ASP A 8 -7.71 5.79 -1.46
N LEU A 9 -6.99 4.77 -1.93
CA LEU A 9 -5.75 4.99 -2.68
C LEU A 9 -6.00 5.71 -4.01
N ARG A 10 -7.08 5.33 -4.72
CA ARG A 10 -7.49 6.00 -5.96
C ARG A 10 -7.81 7.47 -5.71
N GLU A 11 -8.58 7.77 -4.66
CA GLU A 11 -8.96 9.15 -4.30
C GLU A 11 -7.73 10.01 -4.02
N VAL A 12 -6.82 9.54 -3.17
CA VAL A 12 -5.57 10.26 -2.84
C VAL A 12 -4.70 10.43 -4.08
N THR A 13 -4.57 9.40 -4.92
CA THR A 13 -3.78 9.46 -6.15
C THR A 13 -4.32 10.53 -7.10
N ILE A 14 -5.63 10.57 -7.34
CA ILE A 14 -6.25 11.58 -8.19
C ILE A 14 -6.06 12.97 -7.59
N ALA A 15 -6.30 13.15 -6.29
CA ALA A 15 -6.17 14.44 -5.63
C ALA A 15 -4.74 15.01 -5.72
N LEU A 16 -3.72 14.21 -5.43
CA LEU A 16 -2.33 14.64 -5.50
C LEU A 16 -1.87 14.88 -6.94
N SER A 17 -2.26 14.00 -7.86
CA SER A 17 -1.92 14.16 -9.28
C SER A 17 -2.61 15.40 -9.89
N ALA A 18 -3.84 15.73 -9.46
CA ALA A 18 -4.52 16.94 -9.90
C ALA A 18 -3.72 18.20 -9.54
N GLU A 19 -3.21 18.29 -8.31
CA GLU A 19 -2.35 19.43 -7.93
C GLU A 19 -1.09 19.52 -8.79
N ALA A 20 -0.48 18.38 -9.12
CA ALA A 20 0.71 18.34 -9.96
C ALA A 20 0.43 18.84 -11.39
N VAL A 21 -0.65 18.37 -12.03
CA VAL A 21 -0.98 18.78 -13.42
C VAL A 21 -1.49 20.22 -13.49
N ILE A 22 -2.18 20.72 -12.46
CA ILE A 22 -2.59 22.13 -12.35
C ILE A 22 -1.35 23.02 -12.20
N GLY A 23 -0.44 22.65 -11.28
CA GLY A 23 0.80 23.39 -11.05
C GLY A 23 1.72 23.43 -12.27
N ALA A 24 1.70 22.38 -13.10
CA ALA A 24 2.41 22.32 -14.38
C ALA A 24 1.70 23.05 -15.54
N GLY A 25 0.50 23.60 -15.32
CA GLY A 25 -0.32 24.21 -16.38
C GLY A 25 -0.87 23.21 -17.42
N ALA A 26 -0.84 21.91 -17.11
CA ALA A 26 -1.25 20.85 -18.05
C ALA A 26 -2.77 20.64 -18.10
N ALA A 27 -3.50 21.07 -17.06
CA ALA A 27 -4.95 21.05 -17.02
C ALA A 27 -5.50 22.17 -16.12
N PRO A 28 -6.68 22.75 -16.44
CA PRO A 28 -7.36 23.65 -15.56
C PRO A 28 -7.88 22.91 -14.31
N ALA A 29 -7.99 23.62 -13.19
CA ALA A 29 -8.42 23.01 -11.92
C ALA A 29 -9.80 22.34 -12.00
N SER A 30 -10.70 22.87 -12.84
CA SER A 30 -12.06 22.34 -13.04
C SER A 30 -12.08 20.97 -13.75
N GLU A 31 -11.01 20.58 -14.46
CA GLU A 31 -10.97 19.38 -15.29
C GLU A 31 -9.90 18.37 -14.86
N ALA A 32 -8.94 18.79 -14.03
CA ALA A 32 -7.77 17.97 -13.71
C ALA A 32 -8.17 16.60 -13.12
N ALA A 33 -9.07 16.58 -12.14
CA ALA A 33 -9.49 15.34 -11.49
C ALA A 33 -10.24 14.38 -12.43
N SER A 34 -11.17 14.90 -13.27
CA SER A 34 -11.89 14.06 -14.23
C SER A 34 -10.98 13.50 -15.32
N ARG A 35 -10.09 14.31 -15.88
CA ARG A 35 -9.11 13.84 -16.87
C ARG A 35 -8.20 12.74 -16.32
N LEU A 36 -7.77 12.85 -15.06
CA LEU A 36 -6.95 11.82 -14.40
C LEU A 36 -7.73 10.54 -14.14
N ALA A 37 -9.01 10.66 -13.75
CA ALA A 37 -9.88 9.51 -13.61
C ALA A 37 -10.05 8.76 -14.93
N ASP A 38 -10.30 9.50 -16.04
CA ASP A 38 -10.43 8.93 -17.38
C ASP A 38 -9.14 8.22 -17.84
N LEU A 39 -7.95 8.77 -17.54
CA LEU A 39 -6.67 8.12 -17.84
C LEU A 39 -6.46 6.80 -17.08
N LEU A 40 -6.94 6.73 -15.83
CA LEU A 40 -6.91 5.48 -15.07
C LEU A 40 -7.92 4.45 -15.62
N ASP A 41 -9.13 4.90 -15.92
CA ASP A 41 -10.23 4.01 -16.30
C ASP A 41 -10.10 3.50 -17.75
N SER A 42 -9.50 4.30 -18.64
CA SER A 42 -9.20 3.89 -20.02
C SER A 42 -7.99 2.95 -20.15
N GLY A 43 -7.15 2.83 -19.11
CA GLY A 43 -5.90 2.08 -19.17
C GLY A 43 -4.71 2.87 -19.72
N ALA A 44 -4.90 4.10 -20.18
CA ALA A 44 -3.80 4.94 -20.70
C ALA A 44 -2.67 5.16 -19.68
N ALA A 45 -3.01 5.27 -18.38
CA ALA A 45 -2.02 5.35 -17.32
C ALA A 45 -1.22 4.04 -17.18
N LEU A 46 -1.85 2.88 -17.35
CA LEU A 46 -1.20 1.57 -17.33
C LEU A 46 -0.23 1.40 -18.50
N ASP A 47 -0.62 1.83 -19.69
CA ASP A 47 0.25 1.81 -20.88
C ASP A 47 1.49 2.70 -20.68
N ARG A 48 1.30 3.86 -20.04
CA ARG A 48 2.42 4.74 -19.69
C ARG A 48 3.34 4.12 -18.65
N PHE A 49 2.80 3.40 -17.67
CA PHE A 49 3.58 2.67 -16.67
C PHE A 49 4.39 1.53 -17.31
N ARG A 50 3.81 0.80 -18.26
CA ARG A 50 4.50 -0.25 -19.04
C ARG A 50 5.71 0.34 -19.78
N LEU A 51 5.51 1.45 -20.49
CA LEU A 51 6.59 2.14 -21.18
C LEU A 51 7.68 2.66 -20.22
N LEU A 52 7.29 3.15 -19.05
CA LEU A 52 8.23 3.61 -18.02
C LEU A 52 9.08 2.44 -17.51
N THR A 53 8.47 1.30 -17.23
CA THR A 53 9.16 0.07 -16.82
C THR A 53 10.21 -0.34 -17.83
N GLU A 54 9.85 -0.40 -19.11
CA GLU A 54 10.75 -0.74 -20.20
C GLU A 54 11.93 0.25 -20.30
N ARG A 55 11.65 1.55 -20.29
CA ARG A 55 12.69 2.60 -20.40
C ARG A 55 13.64 2.64 -19.21
N GLN A 56 13.24 2.15 -18.05
CA GLN A 56 14.09 2.00 -16.89
C GLN A 56 14.85 0.65 -16.86
N GLY A 57 14.76 -0.15 -17.92
CA GLY A 57 15.44 -1.43 -18.04
C GLY A 57 14.74 -2.59 -17.32
N GLY A 58 13.49 -2.41 -16.88
CA GLY A 58 12.66 -3.48 -16.34
C GLY A 58 11.94 -4.28 -17.43
N ASP A 59 11.44 -5.45 -17.07
CA ASP A 59 10.60 -6.25 -17.95
C ASP A 59 9.16 -5.74 -17.92
N PRO A 60 8.59 -5.17 -19.01
CA PRO A 60 7.23 -4.68 -19.04
C PRO A 60 6.17 -5.79 -18.89
N ALA A 61 6.52 -7.08 -19.11
CA ALA A 61 5.60 -8.19 -18.93
C ALA A 61 5.08 -8.32 -17.49
N VAL A 62 5.84 -7.85 -16.49
CA VAL A 62 5.41 -7.84 -15.08
C VAL A 62 4.16 -6.99 -14.82
N VAL A 63 3.85 -6.05 -15.73
CA VAL A 63 2.65 -5.20 -15.63
C VAL A 63 1.39 -6.00 -15.95
N ASP A 64 1.49 -6.96 -16.85
CA ASP A 64 0.40 -7.85 -17.24
C ASP A 64 0.34 -9.11 -16.38
N ASP A 65 1.50 -9.62 -15.96
CA ASP A 65 1.63 -10.78 -15.09
C ASP A 65 2.55 -10.48 -13.87
N PRO A 66 1.96 -9.99 -12.76
CA PRO A 66 2.72 -9.77 -11.52
C PRO A 66 3.35 -11.04 -10.93
N ALA A 67 2.98 -12.24 -11.41
CA ALA A 67 3.58 -13.49 -10.97
C ALA A 67 5.05 -13.63 -11.41
N LEU A 68 5.50 -12.84 -12.37
CA LEU A 68 6.89 -12.74 -12.81
C LEU A 68 7.78 -11.98 -11.80
N LEU A 69 7.19 -11.24 -10.88
CA LEU A 69 7.96 -10.54 -9.83
C LEU A 69 8.58 -11.55 -8.83
N PRO A 70 9.74 -11.19 -8.21
CA PRO A 70 10.38 -12.02 -7.20
C PRO A 70 9.41 -12.36 -6.06
N ARG A 71 9.42 -13.61 -5.62
CA ARG A 71 8.55 -14.09 -4.53
C ARG A 71 9.38 -14.51 -3.32
N ALA A 72 8.83 -14.27 -2.14
CA ALA A 72 9.38 -14.80 -0.91
C ALA A 72 9.14 -16.32 -0.84
N PRO A 73 10.13 -17.11 -0.37
CA PRO A 73 9.97 -18.55 -0.23
C PRO A 73 9.07 -18.95 0.92
N PHE A 74 8.87 -18.06 1.90
CA PHE A 74 8.06 -18.31 3.08
C PHE A 74 6.94 -17.27 3.18
N ILE A 75 5.71 -17.77 3.36
CA ILE A 75 4.52 -16.94 3.56
C ILE A 75 3.88 -17.35 4.88
N SER A 76 3.64 -16.38 5.75
CA SER A 76 2.96 -16.55 7.03
C SER A 76 1.81 -15.56 7.15
N GLU A 77 0.90 -15.80 8.08
CA GLU A 77 -0.23 -14.91 8.34
C GLU A 77 -0.23 -14.45 9.80
N PHE A 78 -0.58 -13.20 10.02
CA PHE A 78 -0.83 -12.63 11.34
C PHE A 78 -2.34 -12.65 11.59
N PRO A 79 -2.83 -13.58 12.45
CA PRO A 79 -4.25 -13.73 12.71
C PRO A 79 -4.74 -12.76 13.79
N ALA A 80 -6.04 -12.46 13.77
CA ALA A 80 -6.72 -11.76 14.85
C ALA A 80 -6.73 -12.61 16.13
N ALA A 81 -6.33 -12.04 17.26
CA ALA A 81 -6.35 -12.68 18.58
C ALA A 81 -7.77 -12.89 19.12
N GLY A 82 -8.76 -12.19 18.58
CA GLY A 82 -10.17 -12.29 18.94
C GLY A 82 -11.06 -11.62 17.90
N SER A 83 -12.36 -11.71 18.09
CA SER A 83 -13.33 -10.98 17.27
C SER A 83 -13.49 -9.55 17.77
N GLY A 84 -13.68 -8.59 16.85
CA GLY A 84 -13.83 -7.17 17.23
C GLY A 84 -13.73 -6.27 16.02
N PHE A 85 -13.37 -5.01 16.25
CA PHE A 85 -13.10 -4.01 15.21
C PHE A 85 -11.61 -3.67 15.22
N VAL A 86 -11.00 -3.53 14.06
CA VAL A 86 -9.64 -3.00 13.94
C VAL A 86 -9.66 -1.54 14.38
N SER A 87 -9.14 -1.24 15.55
CA SER A 87 -9.15 0.10 16.14
C SER A 87 -7.94 0.94 15.74
N ARG A 88 -6.80 0.29 15.45
CA ARG A 88 -5.55 0.95 15.05
C ARG A 88 -4.70 0.03 14.20
N ILE A 89 -4.07 0.61 13.18
CA ILE A 89 -2.92 0.04 12.47
C ILE A 89 -1.84 1.10 12.50
N ASP A 90 -0.75 0.84 13.22
CA ASP A 90 0.38 1.75 13.32
C ASP A 90 1.30 1.58 12.11
N ALA A 91 1.13 2.45 11.12
CA ALA A 91 1.90 2.40 9.87
C ALA A 91 3.42 2.54 10.10
N ARG A 92 3.85 3.22 11.17
CA ARG A 92 5.27 3.38 11.51
C ARG A 92 5.86 2.06 12.00
N GLU A 93 5.16 1.35 12.88
CA GLU A 93 5.61 0.05 13.38
C GLU A 93 5.59 -1.00 12.26
N VAL A 94 4.56 -1.02 11.41
CA VAL A 94 4.54 -1.87 10.20
C VAL A 94 5.72 -1.53 9.28
N GLY A 95 6.04 -0.25 9.10
CA GLY A 95 7.19 0.20 8.30
C GLY A 95 8.53 -0.27 8.90
N PHE A 96 8.71 -0.20 10.21
CA PHE A 96 9.92 -0.71 10.87
C PHE A 96 10.02 -2.22 10.74
N ALA A 97 8.93 -2.96 10.91
CA ALA A 97 8.90 -4.39 10.70
C ALA A 97 9.29 -4.77 9.25
N ALA A 98 8.82 -4.00 8.25
CA ALA A 98 9.20 -4.21 6.85
C ALA A 98 10.70 -4.00 6.62
N VAL A 99 11.30 -2.96 7.23
CA VAL A 99 12.76 -2.74 7.18
C VAL A 99 13.52 -3.90 7.82
N GLU A 100 13.03 -4.46 8.92
CA GLU A 100 13.65 -5.62 9.59
C GLU A 100 13.58 -6.89 8.75
N LEU A 101 12.51 -7.09 7.99
CA LEU A 101 12.40 -8.17 7.00
C LEU A 101 13.37 -8.03 5.83
N GLY A 102 13.87 -6.82 5.56
CA GLY A 102 14.72 -6.53 4.42
C GLY A 102 14.04 -5.78 3.28
N ALA A 103 12.76 -5.39 3.42
CA ALA A 103 12.01 -4.60 2.44
C ALA A 103 12.40 -3.11 2.43
N GLY A 104 13.30 -2.69 3.32
CA GLY A 104 13.79 -1.32 3.41
C GLY A 104 15.24 -1.24 3.86
N ARG A 105 15.81 -0.04 3.84
CA ARG A 105 17.20 0.22 4.20
C ARG A 105 17.29 0.73 5.64
N ARG A 106 18.19 0.17 6.43
CA ARG A 106 18.59 0.68 7.75
C ARG A 106 19.68 1.74 7.62
N ARG A 107 20.56 1.57 6.62
CA ARG A 107 21.68 2.48 6.30
C ARG A 107 21.72 2.75 4.80
N ALA A 108 22.30 3.88 4.43
CA ALA A 108 22.59 4.16 3.04
C ALA A 108 23.50 3.05 2.47
N GLY A 109 23.11 2.47 1.33
CA GLY A 109 23.86 1.37 0.70
C GLY A 109 23.36 -0.04 1.02
N ASP A 110 22.49 -0.23 2.00
CA ASP A 110 21.89 -1.54 2.25
C ASP A 110 21.09 -2.02 1.02
N ALA A 111 21.19 -3.31 0.72
CA ALA A 111 20.36 -3.94 -0.30
C ALA A 111 18.90 -4.02 0.19
N VAL A 112 17.97 -3.79 -0.72
CA VAL A 112 16.54 -4.00 -0.48
C VAL A 112 16.12 -5.29 -1.18
N ASP A 113 15.43 -6.15 -0.45
CA ASP A 113 14.86 -7.39 -1.00
C ASP A 113 13.42 -7.12 -1.50
N PRO A 114 13.17 -7.11 -2.82
CA PRO A 114 11.85 -6.80 -3.36
C PRO A 114 10.82 -7.91 -3.17
N ALA A 115 11.22 -9.08 -2.68
CA ALA A 115 10.33 -10.22 -2.49
C ALA A 115 9.70 -10.28 -1.11
N VAL A 116 10.22 -9.52 -0.13
CA VAL A 116 9.73 -9.55 1.26
C VAL A 116 8.90 -8.33 1.59
N GLY A 117 8.00 -8.46 2.56
CA GLY A 117 7.13 -7.36 3.01
C GLY A 117 5.80 -7.84 3.57
N PHE A 118 4.84 -6.94 3.60
CA PHE A 118 3.52 -7.18 4.17
C PHE A 118 2.41 -6.87 3.17
N GLU A 119 1.38 -7.70 3.19
CA GLU A 119 0.09 -7.43 2.58
C GLU A 119 -0.93 -7.22 3.71
N VAL A 120 -1.34 -5.97 3.94
CA VAL A 120 -2.33 -5.64 4.97
C VAL A 120 -3.72 -5.93 4.41
N LEU A 121 -4.42 -6.88 5.02
CA LEU A 121 -5.68 -7.45 4.52
C LEU A 121 -6.93 -6.77 5.08
N VAL A 122 -6.76 -5.91 6.08
CA VAL A 122 -7.85 -5.26 6.81
C VAL A 122 -7.65 -3.75 6.92
N ARG A 123 -8.69 -3.03 7.30
CA ARG A 123 -8.68 -1.57 7.49
C ARG A 123 -9.13 -1.20 8.89
N VAL A 124 -8.70 -0.04 9.36
CA VAL A 124 -9.23 0.55 10.59
C VAL A 124 -10.74 0.75 10.45
N GLY A 125 -11.49 0.31 11.46
CA GLY A 125 -12.95 0.29 11.47
C GLY A 125 -13.58 -1.00 10.93
N GLU A 126 -12.82 -1.88 10.31
CA GLU A 126 -13.31 -3.16 9.82
C GLU A 126 -13.58 -4.12 10.98
N ARG A 127 -14.70 -4.85 10.88
CA ARG A 127 -15.02 -5.93 11.83
C ARG A 127 -14.32 -7.21 11.40
N VAL A 128 -13.64 -7.84 12.34
CA VAL A 128 -12.91 -9.07 12.12
C VAL A 128 -13.38 -10.17 13.09
N SER A 129 -13.23 -11.41 12.65
CA SER A 129 -13.47 -12.59 13.47
C SER A 129 -12.16 -13.11 14.05
N GLU A 130 -12.25 -13.83 15.16
CA GLU A 130 -11.10 -14.55 15.72
C GLU A 130 -10.43 -15.42 14.64
N ARG A 131 -9.09 -15.41 14.61
CA ARG A 131 -8.23 -16.09 13.64
C ARG A 131 -8.35 -15.62 12.19
N GLN A 132 -9.14 -14.60 11.90
CA GLN A 132 -9.10 -13.96 10.57
C GLN A 132 -7.72 -13.37 10.32
N SER A 133 -7.15 -13.61 9.14
CA SER A 133 -5.85 -13.04 8.78
C SER A 133 -5.95 -11.52 8.65
N LEU A 134 -5.11 -10.79 9.38
CA LEU A 134 -5.02 -9.33 9.36
C LEU A 134 -3.91 -8.84 8.43
N VAL A 135 -2.79 -9.59 8.40
CA VAL A 135 -1.62 -9.28 7.58
C VAL A 135 -1.02 -10.56 7.05
N ARG A 136 -0.66 -10.59 5.78
CA ARG A 136 0.17 -11.63 5.19
C ARG A 136 1.61 -11.16 5.15
N ILE A 137 2.52 -12.04 5.61
CA ILE A 137 3.93 -11.78 5.77
C ILE A 137 4.68 -12.56 4.70
N HIS A 138 5.43 -11.89 3.84
CA HIS A 138 6.32 -12.48 2.86
C HIS A 138 7.75 -12.38 3.39
N ALA A 139 8.40 -13.52 3.70
CA ALA A 139 9.70 -13.58 4.36
C ALA A 139 10.68 -14.55 3.68
N ARG A 140 11.97 -14.42 3.98
CA ARG A 140 13.00 -15.35 3.51
C ARG A 140 13.08 -16.62 4.35
N SER A 141 12.62 -16.58 5.59
CA SER A 141 12.61 -17.73 6.51
C SER A 141 11.48 -17.63 7.52
N GLU A 142 11.15 -18.75 8.16
CA GLU A 142 10.21 -18.83 9.25
C GLU A 142 10.64 -17.97 10.44
N GLU A 143 11.92 -17.96 10.77
CA GLU A 143 12.48 -17.13 11.85
C GLU A 143 12.29 -15.62 11.58
N ALA A 144 12.51 -15.18 10.32
CA ALA A 144 12.27 -13.78 9.95
C ALA A 144 10.78 -13.43 10.04
N ALA A 145 9.88 -14.34 9.65
CA ALA A 145 8.45 -14.15 9.78
C ALA A 145 8.02 -14.08 11.26
N GLY A 146 8.59 -14.91 12.13
CA GLY A 146 8.32 -14.89 13.58
C GLY A 146 8.67 -13.54 14.21
N ARG A 147 9.85 -12.98 13.93
CA ARG A 147 10.23 -11.65 14.41
C ARG A 147 9.29 -10.54 13.93
N ALA A 148 8.80 -10.67 12.69
CA ALA A 148 7.85 -9.72 12.15
C ALA A 148 6.47 -9.84 12.82
N LEU A 149 6.02 -11.05 13.17
CA LEU A 149 4.80 -11.28 13.94
C LEU A 149 4.85 -10.59 15.30
N ASP A 150 5.92 -10.74 16.06
CA ASP A 150 6.09 -10.11 17.38
C ASP A 150 5.92 -8.58 17.31
N ARG A 151 6.41 -7.98 16.23
CA ARG A 151 6.27 -6.53 16.04
C ARG A 151 4.86 -6.14 15.59
N LEU A 152 4.20 -6.94 14.76
CA LEU A 152 2.83 -6.70 14.31
C LEU A 152 1.82 -6.77 15.47
N GLU A 153 2.07 -7.55 16.51
CA GLU A 153 1.24 -7.58 17.73
C GLU A 153 1.11 -6.21 18.38
N SER A 154 2.16 -5.39 18.35
CA SER A 154 2.13 -4.01 18.85
C SER A 154 1.56 -3.00 17.84
N ALA A 155 1.59 -3.33 16.56
CA ALA A 155 1.18 -2.44 15.47
C ALA A 155 -0.33 -2.44 15.22
N VAL A 156 -1.01 -3.57 15.47
CA VAL A 156 -2.45 -3.73 15.20
C VAL A 156 -3.20 -3.90 16.52
N ALA A 157 -4.24 -3.09 16.70
CA ALA A 157 -5.10 -3.19 17.88
C ALA A 157 -6.56 -3.46 17.49
N LEU A 158 -7.24 -4.27 18.29
CA LEU A 158 -8.67 -4.55 18.19
C LEU A 158 -9.42 -3.88 19.33
N SER A 159 -10.72 -3.62 19.15
CA SER A 159 -11.65 -3.10 20.15
C SER A 159 -13.03 -3.73 20.01
N ASP A 160 -13.82 -3.73 21.09
CA ASP A 160 -15.18 -4.28 21.10
C ASP A 160 -16.18 -3.38 20.32
N SER A 161 -15.87 -2.10 20.17
CA SER A 161 -16.70 -1.13 19.47
C SER A 161 -15.95 -0.51 18.30
N PRO A 162 -16.67 -0.08 17.24
CA PRO A 162 -16.04 0.56 16.10
C PRO A 162 -15.32 1.85 16.54
N PRO A 163 -14.10 2.12 16.04
CA PRO A 163 -13.40 3.37 16.29
C PRO A 163 -14.16 4.55 15.66
N ALA A 164 -13.80 5.78 16.06
CA ALA A 164 -14.30 6.96 15.40
C ALA A 164 -14.00 6.90 13.89
N PRO A 165 -14.91 7.39 13.03
CA PRO A 165 -14.66 7.43 11.59
C PRO A 165 -13.34 8.13 11.27
N ALA A 166 -12.60 7.59 10.31
CA ALA A 166 -11.39 8.25 9.81
C ALA A 166 -11.76 9.66 9.28
N GLY A 167 -10.88 10.62 9.52
CA GLY A 167 -11.02 11.95 8.93
C GLY A 167 -10.87 11.92 7.40
N PRO A 168 -11.01 13.07 6.72
CA PRO A 168 -10.85 13.13 5.27
C PRO A 168 -9.44 12.72 4.87
N LEU A 169 -9.29 12.02 3.74
CA LEU A 169 -8.00 11.59 3.20
C LEU A 169 -7.10 12.78 2.84
N VAL A 170 -7.68 13.87 2.39
CA VAL A 170 -6.99 15.14 2.11
C VAL A 170 -7.37 16.15 3.17
N TRP A 171 -6.46 16.41 4.09
CA TRP A 171 -6.72 17.28 5.25
C TRP A 171 -6.73 18.75 4.88
N LYS A 172 -5.81 19.18 4.00
CA LYS A 172 -5.64 20.59 3.66
C LYS A 172 -4.94 20.76 2.33
N ARG A 173 -5.45 21.70 1.54
CA ARG A 173 -4.73 22.25 0.39
C ARG A 173 -3.98 23.51 0.85
N VAL A 174 -2.69 23.56 0.60
CA VAL A 174 -1.85 24.73 0.87
C VAL A 174 -1.53 25.38 -0.47
N ALA A 175 -2.14 26.54 -0.75
CA ALA A 175 -1.79 27.35 -1.91
C ALA A 175 -0.49 28.10 -1.64
N GLY A 176 0.42 28.16 -2.62
CA GLY A 176 1.57 29.07 -2.61
C GLY A 176 1.11 30.53 -2.55
N ARG A 177 1.94 31.40 -1.96
CA ARG A 177 1.75 32.85 -2.00
C ARG A 177 2.18 33.38 -3.36
#